data_e0720c04375cdd3d0dace6919b565dac
#
_entry.id   e0720c04375cdd3d0dace6919b565dac
#
_cell.length_a   1.000
_cell.length_b   1.000
_cell.length_c   1.000
_cell.angle_alpha   90.00
_cell.angle_beta   90.00
_cell.angle_gamma   90.00
#
_symmetry.space_group_name_H-M   'P 1'
#
loop_
_entity.id
_entity.type
_entity.pdbx_description
1 polymer ?
#
loop_
_entity_poly.entity_id
_entity_poly.type
_entity_poly.pdbx_seq_one_letter_code
_entity_poly.pdbx_strand_id
1 'polypeptide(L)'
;MLFIPDPKQPDKYHPRISARYDYLYQTLSEEEKRAFDALYEDYYYHRHNEFWYGQAMRKLPVLVEATQMLVCAEDLGMVPECVPWVMDDLRILTLEIQTMPKKFGLKFGRLEENPYRSVATIFTHDMPTLRGWWEEDAVRAQQYFNEVLQKDGEAPASIPGWLCEEVVARHLYSPSMLCLISWQDWMSIDERLRYP
;
A
#
# COMPACT_ATOMS: atom_id res chain seq x y z
N MET A 1 2.49 5.49 26.59
CA MET A 1 2.68 4.08 27.06
C MET A 1 3.45 3.34 25.97
N LEU A 2 4.60 2.74 26.34
CA LEU A 2 5.48 2.05 25.38
C LEU A 2 5.09 0.60 25.12
N PHE A 3 4.47 -0.04 26.07
CA PHE A 3 4.03 -1.44 26.00
C PHE A 3 2.54 -1.55 26.29
N ILE A 4 1.89 -2.51 25.66
CA ILE A 4 0.50 -2.87 25.90
C ILE A 4 0.44 -4.30 26.45
N PRO A 5 -0.47 -4.61 27.41
CA PRO A 5 -0.62 -5.97 27.94
C PRO A 5 -1.13 -6.93 26.86
N ASP A 6 -0.64 -8.16 26.91
CA ASP A 6 -1.16 -9.23 26.08
C ASP A 6 -2.59 -9.59 26.52
N PRO A 7 -3.58 -9.61 25.60
CA PRO A 7 -4.97 -9.89 25.97
C PRO A 7 -5.24 -11.34 26.42
N LYS A 8 -4.29 -12.25 26.14
CA LYS A 8 -4.43 -13.68 26.46
C LYS A 8 -3.45 -14.16 27.55
N GLN A 9 -2.40 -13.41 27.80
CA GLN A 9 -1.33 -13.77 28.73
C GLN A 9 -1.07 -12.59 29.69
N PRO A 10 -1.68 -12.57 30.89
CA PRO A 10 -1.70 -11.42 31.81
C PRO A 10 -0.33 -10.86 32.20
N ASP A 11 0.70 -11.72 32.20
CA ASP A 11 2.07 -11.34 32.62
C ASP A 11 2.98 -10.99 31.42
N LYS A 12 2.42 -10.88 30.21
CA LYS A 12 3.16 -10.53 29.02
C LYS A 12 2.72 -9.18 28.43
N TYR A 13 3.67 -8.55 27.75
CA TYR A 13 3.48 -7.24 27.13
C TYR A 13 4.06 -7.25 25.72
N HIS A 14 3.45 -6.43 24.86
CA HIS A 14 3.93 -6.18 23.51
C HIS A 14 4.42 -4.73 23.38
N PRO A 15 5.47 -4.45 22.63
CA PRO A 15 5.77 -3.07 22.28
C PRO A 15 4.61 -2.48 21.48
N ARG A 16 4.22 -1.25 21.80
CA ARG A 16 3.18 -0.56 21.06
C ARG A 16 3.72 -0.10 19.71
N ILE A 17 2.98 -0.32 18.62
CA ILE A 17 3.44 0.02 17.27
C ILE A 17 3.79 1.49 17.11
N SER A 18 3.04 2.40 17.74
CA SER A 18 3.28 3.84 17.71
C SER A 18 4.18 4.36 18.86
N ALA A 19 4.84 3.46 19.60
CA ALA A 19 5.61 3.85 20.79
C ALA A 19 6.74 4.85 20.49
N ARG A 20 7.39 4.74 19.33
CA ARG A 20 8.48 5.64 18.93
C ARG A 20 8.02 7.11 18.76
N TYR A 21 6.72 7.33 18.55
CA TYR A 21 6.10 8.67 18.49
C TYR A 21 5.56 9.16 19.84
N ASP A 22 5.61 8.31 20.88
CA ASP A 22 5.12 8.64 22.21
C ASP A 22 6.13 9.53 22.95
N TYR A 23 5.61 10.51 23.72
CA TYR A 23 6.45 11.38 24.56
C TYR A 23 7.35 10.57 25.50
N LEU A 24 6.85 9.47 26.05
CA LEU A 24 7.64 8.62 26.96
C LEU A 24 8.89 8.03 26.26
N TYR A 25 8.81 7.69 24.99
CA TYR A 25 9.99 7.23 24.23
C TYR A 25 11.03 8.34 24.12
N GLN A 26 10.59 9.58 23.92
CA GLN A 26 11.50 10.73 23.81
C GLN A 26 12.22 11.05 25.13
N THR A 27 11.64 10.66 26.27
CA THR A 27 12.25 10.86 27.60
C THR A 27 13.22 9.77 28.02
N LEU A 28 13.31 8.66 27.27
CA LEU A 28 14.26 7.59 27.53
C LEU A 28 15.70 8.05 27.28
N SER A 29 16.63 7.51 28.06
CA SER A 29 18.05 7.60 27.76
C SER A 29 18.39 6.89 26.45
N GLU A 30 19.55 7.20 25.87
CA GLU A 30 20.00 6.55 24.64
C GLU A 30 20.22 5.03 24.79
N GLU A 31 20.54 4.57 25.98
CA GLU A 31 20.67 3.14 26.29
C GLU A 31 19.30 2.46 26.31
N GLU A 32 18.33 3.07 26.98
CA GLU A 32 16.93 2.56 27.03
C GLU A 32 16.27 2.59 25.67
N LYS A 33 16.50 3.64 24.85
CA LYS A 33 16.02 3.68 23.46
C LYS A 33 16.59 2.51 22.64
N ARG A 34 17.91 2.28 22.71
CA ARG A 34 18.52 1.14 22.03
C ARG A 34 17.94 -0.19 22.45
N ALA A 35 17.73 -0.39 23.76
CA ALA A 35 17.13 -1.62 24.28
C ALA A 35 15.67 -1.79 23.81
N PHE A 36 14.89 -0.71 23.88
CA PHE A 36 13.50 -0.72 23.38
C PHE A 36 13.44 -0.97 21.87
N ASP A 37 14.30 -0.33 21.08
CA ASP A 37 14.35 -0.49 19.64
C ASP A 37 14.74 -1.90 19.24
N ALA A 38 15.68 -2.53 19.93
CA ALA A 38 16.05 -3.93 19.70
C ALA A 38 14.85 -4.87 19.96
N LEU A 39 14.08 -4.66 21.02
CA LEU A 39 12.85 -5.41 21.30
C LEU A 39 11.77 -5.17 20.26
N TYR A 40 11.62 -3.91 19.82
CA TYR A 40 10.64 -3.51 18.82
C TYR A 40 10.94 -4.17 17.46
N GLU A 41 12.21 -4.09 17.01
CA GLU A 41 12.66 -4.71 15.75
C GLU A 41 12.50 -6.24 15.79
N ASP A 42 12.94 -6.88 16.87
CA ASP A 42 12.77 -8.33 17.04
C ASP A 42 11.29 -8.74 16.99
N TYR A 43 10.42 -7.99 17.70
CA TYR A 43 9.01 -8.31 17.76
C TYR A 43 8.30 -8.13 16.42
N TYR A 44 8.43 -6.96 15.78
CA TYR A 44 7.65 -6.62 14.58
C TYR A 44 8.26 -7.16 13.28
N TYR A 45 9.59 -7.26 13.18
CA TYR A 45 10.24 -7.60 11.92
C TYR A 45 10.86 -9.01 11.89
N HIS A 46 11.15 -9.62 13.06
CA HIS A 46 11.65 -10.99 13.10
C HIS A 46 10.58 -11.98 13.55
N ARG A 47 10.17 -11.94 14.81
CA ARG A 47 9.20 -12.92 15.35
C ARG A 47 7.83 -12.85 14.68
N HIS A 48 7.35 -11.66 14.35
CA HIS A 48 6.11 -11.50 13.60
C HIS A 48 6.20 -12.11 12.21
N ASN A 49 7.32 -11.92 11.52
CA ASN A 49 7.52 -12.45 10.18
C ASN A 49 7.44 -13.99 10.16
N GLU A 50 8.14 -14.66 11.06
CA GLU A 50 8.09 -16.12 11.21
C GLU A 50 6.69 -16.61 11.57
N PHE A 51 6.05 -15.95 12.52
CA PHE A 51 4.69 -16.30 12.93
C PHE A 51 3.70 -16.17 11.77
N TRP A 52 3.72 -15.06 11.04
CA TRP A 52 2.82 -14.82 9.90
C TRP A 52 3.07 -15.81 8.77
N TYR A 53 4.32 -16.11 8.44
CA TYR A 53 4.65 -17.14 7.46
C TYR A 53 4.03 -18.48 7.82
N GLY A 54 4.27 -18.96 9.04
CA GLY A 54 3.71 -20.22 9.52
C GLY A 54 2.17 -20.25 9.52
N GLN A 55 1.50 -19.13 9.86
CA GLN A 55 0.04 -19.05 9.82
C GLN A 55 -0.48 -18.99 8.38
N ALA A 56 0.18 -18.25 7.50
CA ALA A 56 -0.18 -18.13 6.09
C ALA A 56 -0.10 -19.49 5.39
N MET A 57 1.04 -20.19 5.51
CA MET A 57 1.27 -21.49 4.86
C MET A 57 0.39 -22.62 5.42
N ARG A 58 -0.19 -22.44 6.60
CA ARG A 58 -1.17 -23.38 7.14
C ARG A 58 -2.60 -23.14 6.62
N LYS A 59 -2.96 -21.90 6.29
CA LYS A 59 -4.34 -21.49 5.96
C LYS A 59 -4.55 -21.23 4.48
N LEU A 60 -3.66 -20.47 3.86
CA LEU A 60 -3.85 -19.99 2.50
C LEU A 60 -3.79 -21.09 1.43
N PRO A 61 -2.96 -22.16 1.53
CA PRO A 61 -3.00 -23.24 0.56
C PRO A 61 -4.40 -23.86 0.44
N VAL A 62 -5.05 -24.11 1.58
CA VAL A 62 -6.42 -24.67 1.60
C VAL A 62 -7.40 -23.73 0.91
N LEU A 63 -7.27 -22.41 1.12
CA LEU A 63 -8.12 -21.41 0.48
C LEU A 63 -7.91 -21.39 -1.04
N VAL A 64 -6.66 -21.38 -1.48
CA VAL A 64 -6.32 -21.35 -2.91
C VAL A 64 -6.75 -22.64 -3.63
N GLU A 65 -6.58 -23.80 -2.99
CA GLU A 65 -6.99 -25.10 -3.55
C GLU A 65 -8.51 -25.29 -3.59
N ALA A 66 -9.25 -24.59 -2.70
CA ALA A 66 -10.72 -24.70 -2.65
C ALA A 66 -11.44 -24.02 -3.82
N THR A 67 -10.74 -23.26 -4.66
CA THR A 67 -11.34 -22.54 -5.78
C THR A 67 -10.48 -22.65 -7.04
N GLN A 68 -11.14 -22.52 -8.20
CA GLN A 68 -10.47 -22.33 -9.50
C GLN A 68 -10.38 -20.85 -9.90
N MET A 69 -10.85 -19.95 -9.05
CA MET A 69 -10.73 -18.51 -9.28
C MET A 69 -9.28 -18.05 -9.06
N LEU A 70 -8.90 -17.03 -9.79
CA LEU A 70 -7.63 -16.34 -9.56
C LEU A 70 -7.74 -15.55 -8.25
N VAL A 71 -6.88 -15.88 -7.29
CA VAL A 71 -6.88 -15.24 -5.97
C VAL A 71 -6.01 -13.99 -6.02
N CYS A 72 -6.57 -12.87 -5.55
CA CYS A 72 -5.87 -11.59 -5.40
C CYS A 72 -5.91 -11.21 -3.92
N ALA A 73 -4.82 -10.67 -3.40
CA ALA A 73 -4.74 -10.17 -2.04
C ALA A 73 -4.68 -8.65 -2.01
N GLU A 74 -5.26 -8.06 -0.99
CA GLU A 74 -4.99 -6.70 -0.59
C GLU A 74 -3.83 -6.71 0.40
N ASP A 75 -2.63 -6.41 -0.08
CA ASP A 75 -1.37 -6.45 0.67
C ASP A 75 -0.81 -5.04 0.83
N LEU A 76 -1.62 -4.14 1.38
CA LEU A 76 -1.31 -2.73 1.59
C LEU A 76 -0.91 -2.44 3.05
N GLY A 77 -0.21 -1.34 3.26
CA GLY A 77 0.20 -0.86 4.58
C GLY A 77 1.39 -1.60 5.17
N MET A 78 1.37 -1.87 6.48
CA MET A 78 2.46 -2.58 7.17
C MET A 78 2.35 -4.08 6.96
N VAL A 79 3.05 -4.59 5.97
CA VAL A 79 3.02 -5.98 5.55
C VAL A 79 4.31 -6.68 5.97
N PRO A 80 4.26 -7.87 6.62
CA PRO A 80 5.46 -8.66 6.94
C PRO A 80 6.27 -9.03 5.69
N GLU A 81 7.58 -9.13 5.82
CA GLU A 81 8.50 -9.45 4.71
C GLU A 81 8.20 -10.81 4.04
N CYS A 82 7.60 -11.74 4.78
CA CYS A 82 7.21 -13.04 4.22
C CYS A 82 6.05 -12.99 3.24
N VAL A 83 5.27 -11.92 3.20
CA VAL A 83 4.05 -11.84 2.37
C VAL A 83 4.35 -12.00 0.88
N PRO A 84 5.34 -11.31 0.28
CA PRO A 84 5.71 -11.53 -1.12
C PRO A 84 6.08 -12.99 -1.41
N TRP A 85 6.80 -13.67 -0.51
CA TRP A 85 7.19 -15.07 -0.69
C TRP A 85 5.98 -15.99 -0.68
N VAL A 86 5.08 -15.82 0.29
CA VAL A 86 3.85 -16.61 0.39
C VAL A 86 2.96 -16.40 -0.84
N MET A 87 2.83 -15.17 -1.30
CA MET A 87 2.02 -14.83 -2.47
C MET A 87 2.62 -15.44 -3.75
N ASP A 88 3.94 -15.42 -3.88
CA ASP A 88 4.63 -16.00 -5.03
C ASP A 88 4.49 -17.54 -5.05
N ASP A 89 4.70 -18.20 -3.91
CA ASP A 89 4.56 -19.65 -3.75
C ASP A 89 3.13 -20.12 -4.06
N LEU A 90 2.13 -19.38 -3.60
CA LEU A 90 0.73 -19.73 -3.77
C LEU A 90 0.09 -19.11 -5.03
N ARG A 91 0.86 -18.38 -5.83
CA ARG A 91 0.40 -17.68 -7.04
C ARG A 91 -0.77 -16.73 -6.80
N ILE A 92 -0.78 -16.09 -5.66
CA ILE A 92 -1.74 -15.04 -5.29
C ILE A 92 -1.26 -13.73 -5.90
N LEU A 93 -2.15 -12.99 -6.57
CA LEU A 93 -1.81 -11.69 -7.13
C LEU A 93 -1.71 -10.63 -6.02
N THR A 94 -0.69 -9.80 -6.12
CA THR A 94 -0.49 -8.61 -5.29
C THR A 94 -1.30 -7.42 -5.84
N LEU A 95 -1.68 -6.47 -4.99
CA LEU A 95 -2.34 -5.24 -5.39
C LEU A 95 -1.31 -4.11 -5.53
N GLU A 96 -1.29 -3.45 -6.70
CA GLU A 96 -0.38 -2.34 -6.98
C GLU A 96 -1.16 -1.04 -7.21
N ILE A 97 -0.90 -0.05 -6.34
CA ILE A 97 -1.49 1.29 -6.40
C ILE A 97 -0.35 2.30 -6.49
N GLN A 98 -0.30 3.04 -7.59
CA GLN A 98 0.81 3.97 -7.86
C GLN A 98 0.98 5.05 -6.78
N THR A 99 -0.12 5.54 -6.22
CA THR A 99 -0.12 6.58 -5.19
C THR A 99 0.09 6.04 -3.78
N MET A 100 0.23 4.71 -3.65
CA MET A 100 0.43 4.02 -2.38
C MET A 100 1.49 2.93 -2.52
N PRO A 101 2.74 3.31 -2.88
CA PRO A 101 3.81 2.35 -3.14
C PRO A 101 4.18 1.57 -1.88
N LYS A 102 4.45 0.27 -2.03
CA LYS A 102 4.91 -0.62 -0.95
C LYS A 102 6.36 -0.37 -0.55
N LYS A 103 7.14 0.21 -1.45
CA LYS A 103 8.56 0.50 -1.20
C LYS A 103 8.68 1.74 -0.31
N PHE A 104 9.29 1.57 0.85
CA PHE A 104 9.52 2.65 1.81
C PHE A 104 10.30 3.82 1.18
N GLY A 105 9.88 5.04 1.49
CA GLY A 105 10.52 6.27 1.03
C GLY A 105 10.13 6.73 -0.38
N LEU A 106 9.36 5.95 -1.13
CA LEU A 106 8.76 6.41 -2.38
C LEU A 106 7.43 7.09 -2.12
N LYS A 107 7.17 8.17 -2.83
CA LYS A 107 5.88 8.88 -2.81
C LYS A 107 4.91 8.31 -3.84
N PHE A 108 5.44 7.95 -5.00
CA PHE A 108 4.70 7.33 -6.10
C PHE A 108 5.44 6.09 -6.58
N GLY A 109 4.70 5.04 -6.88
CA GLY A 109 5.21 3.83 -7.50
C GLY A 109 5.48 4.04 -8.99
N ARG A 110 6.31 3.18 -9.55
CA ARG A 110 6.55 3.12 -10.99
C ARG A 110 5.78 1.97 -11.58
N LEU A 111 4.79 2.27 -12.41
CA LEU A 111 3.91 1.26 -13.00
C LEU A 111 4.69 0.24 -13.84
N GLU A 112 5.77 0.66 -14.48
CA GLU A 112 6.66 -0.20 -15.26
C GLU A 112 7.46 -1.21 -14.43
N GLU A 113 7.54 -1.00 -13.10
CA GLU A 113 8.20 -1.90 -12.15
C GLU A 113 7.22 -2.88 -11.49
N ASN A 114 5.93 -2.79 -11.79
CA ASN A 114 4.93 -3.70 -11.23
C ASN A 114 5.28 -5.16 -11.55
N PRO A 115 5.18 -6.08 -10.58
CA PRO A 115 5.37 -7.49 -10.87
C PRO A 115 4.26 -8.00 -11.79
N TYR A 116 4.60 -8.95 -12.68
CA TYR A 116 3.60 -9.54 -13.58
C TYR A 116 2.40 -10.12 -12.82
N ARG A 117 2.64 -10.85 -11.73
CA ARG A 117 1.57 -11.42 -10.89
C ARG A 117 0.96 -10.36 -9.96
N SER A 118 0.38 -9.32 -10.54
CA SER A 118 -0.28 -8.24 -9.81
C SER A 118 -1.57 -7.80 -10.47
N VAL A 119 -2.34 -7.06 -9.70
CA VAL A 119 -3.48 -6.27 -10.14
C VAL A 119 -3.11 -4.80 -10.00
N ALA A 120 -3.03 -4.06 -11.10
CA ALA A 120 -2.91 -2.62 -11.07
C ALA A 120 -4.29 -1.97 -10.95
N THR A 121 -4.39 -0.96 -10.11
CA THR A 121 -5.58 -0.09 -10.04
C THR A 121 -5.15 1.35 -9.78
N ILE A 122 -5.94 2.31 -10.22
CA ILE A 122 -5.68 3.74 -9.92
C ILE A 122 -5.95 3.97 -8.44
N PHE A 123 -7.14 3.60 -7.98
CA PHE A 123 -7.58 3.70 -6.58
C PHE A 123 -8.49 2.52 -6.23
N THR A 124 -8.67 2.28 -4.92
CA THR A 124 -9.61 1.30 -4.38
C THR A 124 -10.91 1.97 -3.95
N HIS A 125 -11.90 1.17 -3.54
CA HIS A 125 -13.16 1.66 -2.97
C HIS A 125 -13.02 2.42 -1.64
N ASP A 126 -11.86 2.32 -0.97
CA ASP A 126 -11.52 3.04 0.27
C ASP A 126 -10.77 4.35 0.01
N MET A 127 -10.58 4.71 -1.25
CA MET A 127 -9.82 5.88 -1.68
C MET A 127 -10.71 6.82 -2.52
N PRO A 128 -10.37 8.12 -2.62
CA PRO A 128 -11.05 9.03 -3.54
C PRO A 128 -10.92 8.56 -5.00
N THR A 129 -11.80 9.02 -5.85
CA THR A 129 -11.64 8.91 -7.32
C THR A 129 -10.40 9.70 -7.78
N LEU A 130 -9.93 9.48 -9.00
CA LEU A 130 -8.80 10.23 -9.57
C LEU A 130 -9.00 11.74 -9.49
N ARG A 131 -10.21 12.22 -9.77
CA ARG A 131 -10.55 13.66 -9.66
C ARG A 131 -10.53 14.13 -8.22
N GLY A 132 -11.19 13.40 -7.32
CA GLY A 132 -11.20 13.74 -5.90
C GLY A 132 -9.80 13.76 -5.29
N TRP A 133 -8.99 12.77 -5.60
CA TRP A 133 -7.59 12.70 -5.15
C TRP A 133 -6.74 13.87 -5.65
N TRP A 134 -6.94 14.27 -6.90
CA TRP A 134 -6.23 15.40 -7.51
C TRP A 134 -6.60 16.74 -6.87
N GLU A 135 -7.89 16.97 -6.66
CA GLU A 135 -8.41 18.24 -6.13
C GLU A 135 -8.24 18.39 -4.61
N GLU A 136 -8.04 17.27 -3.90
CA GLU A 136 -7.89 17.27 -2.43
C GLU A 136 -6.58 17.94 -1.96
N ASP A 137 -5.49 17.81 -2.72
CA ASP A 137 -4.16 18.30 -2.35
C ASP A 137 -3.39 18.79 -3.58
N ALA A 138 -3.39 20.12 -3.77
CA ALA A 138 -2.72 20.76 -4.90
C ALA A 138 -1.20 20.55 -4.92
N VAL A 139 -0.54 20.42 -3.75
CA VAL A 139 0.91 20.17 -3.68
C VAL A 139 1.22 18.75 -4.16
N ARG A 140 0.41 17.79 -3.74
CA ARG A 140 0.52 16.40 -4.16
C ARG A 140 0.22 16.25 -5.65
N ALA A 141 -0.82 16.91 -6.14
CA ALA A 141 -1.17 16.94 -7.56
C ALA A 141 -0.05 17.53 -8.43
N GLN A 142 0.56 18.65 -7.98
CA GLN A 142 1.72 19.24 -8.67
C GLN A 142 2.90 18.30 -8.73
N GLN A 143 3.20 17.59 -7.64
CA GLN A 143 4.30 16.62 -7.63
C GLN A 143 4.02 15.44 -8.58
N TYR A 144 2.80 14.92 -8.58
CA TYR A 144 2.40 13.84 -9.48
C TYR A 144 2.50 14.30 -10.95
N PHE A 145 2.07 15.52 -11.24
CA PHE A 145 2.15 16.14 -12.56
C PHE A 145 3.58 16.21 -13.08
N ASN A 146 4.52 16.65 -12.23
CA ASN A 146 5.92 16.79 -12.63
C ASN A 146 6.68 15.45 -12.61
N GLU A 147 6.56 14.67 -11.53
CA GLU A 147 7.41 13.49 -11.30
C GLU A 147 6.91 12.25 -12.03
N VAL A 148 5.57 12.05 -12.06
CA VAL A 148 4.95 10.86 -12.66
C VAL A 148 4.55 11.10 -14.10
N LEU A 149 3.80 12.18 -14.35
CA LEU A 149 3.32 12.49 -15.70
C LEU A 149 4.39 13.20 -16.55
N GLN A 150 5.50 13.62 -15.94
CA GLN A 150 6.63 14.28 -16.60
C GLN A 150 6.20 15.53 -17.41
N LYS A 151 5.31 16.32 -16.81
CA LYS A 151 4.81 17.56 -17.38
C LYS A 151 5.50 18.75 -16.73
N ASP A 152 5.76 19.76 -17.52
CA ASP A 152 6.30 21.05 -17.07
C ASP A 152 5.19 22.06 -16.79
N GLY A 153 5.48 23.02 -15.91
CA GLY A 153 4.58 24.11 -15.58
C GLY A 153 3.69 23.82 -14.37
N GLU A 154 2.60 24.55 -14.27
CA GLU A 154 1.65 24.47 -13.16
C GLU A 154 0.58 23.39 -13.44
N ALA A 155 0.35 22.53 -12.47
CA ALA A 155 -0.68 21.52 -12.55
C ALA A 155 -2.09 22.18 -12.55
N PRO A 156 -3.01 21.73 -13.41
CA PRO A 156 -4.38 22.26 -13.40
C PRO A 156 -5.04 22.06 -12.03
N ALA A 157 -5.75 23.06 -11.52
CA ALA A 157 -6.48 22.98 -10.25
C ALA A 157 -7.52 21.85 -10.27
N SER A 158 -8.18 21.64 -11.40
CA SER A 158 -9.06 20.49 -11.65
C SER A 158 -8.45 19.68 -12.82
N ILE A 159 -8.32 18.37 -12.64
CA ILE A 159 -7.71 17.50 -13.64
C ILE A 159 -8.58 17.44 -14.91
N PRO A 160 -8.05 17.82 -16.10
CA PRO A 160 -8.80 17.74 -17.33
C PRO A 160 -8.92 16.30 -17.85
N GLY A 161 -9.93 16.04 -18.69
CA GLY A 161 -10.22 14.71 -19.21
C GLY A 161 -9.04 14.04 -19.91
N TRP A 162 -8.29 14.80 -20.72
CA TRP A 162 -7.11 14.25 -21.43
C TRP A 162 -6.01 13.77 -20.47
N LEU A 163 -5.88 14.38 -19.29
CA LEU A 163 -4.93 13.97 -18.28
C LEU A 163 -5.42 12.75 -17.52
N CYS A 164 -6.73 12.65 -17.28
CA CYS A 164 -7.36 11.42 -16.77
C CYS A 164 -7.14 10.25 -17.74
N GLU A 165 -7.30 10.48 -19.04
CA GLU A 165 -7.03 9.50 -20.08
C GLU A 165 -5.57 9.01 -20.05
N GLU A 166 -4.63 9.94 -19.89
CA GLU A 166 -3.20 9.58 -19.77
C GLU A 166 -2.94 8.69 -18.54
N VAL A 167 -3.53 9.01 -17.38
CA VAL A 167 -3.39 8.21 -16.16
C VAL A 167 -3.98 6.80 -16.36
N VAL A 168 -5.18 6.71 -16.92
CA VAL A 168 -5.84 5.44 -17.25
C VAL A 168 -4.98 4.62 -18.21
N ALA A 169 -4.50 5.23 -19.29
CA ALA A 169 -3.66 4.57 -20.28
C ALA A 169 -2.37 4.02 -19.66
N ARG A 170 -1.69 4.79 -18.81
CA ARG A 170 -0.46 4.34 -18.12
C ARG A 170 -0.70 3.09 -17.28
N HIS A 171 -1.84 3.00 -16.58
CA HIS A 171 -2.21 1.81 -15.80
C HIS A 171 -2.49 0.61 -16.70
N LEU A 172 -3.18 0.81 -17.82
CA LEU A 172 -3.44 -0.24 -18.80
C LEU A 172 -2.17 -0.79 -19.47
N TYR A 173 -1.13 0.04 -19.61
CA TYR A 173 0.17 -0.35 -20.15
C TYR A 173 1.15 -0.90 -19.11
N SER A 174 0.74 -1.00 -17.85
CA SER A 174 1.57 -1.62 -16.82
C SER A 174 1.80 -3.11 -17.12
N PRO A 175 2.91 -3.72 -16.65
CA PRO A 175 3.18 -5.14 -16.83
C PRO A 175 2.31 -6.04 -15.95
N SER A 176 1.43 -5.49 -15.13
CA SER A 176 0.50 -6.24 -14.26
C SER A 176 -0.39 -7.17 -15.08
N MET A 177 -0.64 -8.37 -14.56
CA MET A 177 -1.50 -9.37 -15.21
C MET A 177 -2.93 -8.87 -15.42
N LEU A 178 -3.45 -8.10 -14.46
CA LEU A 178 -4.76 -7.48 -14.51
C LEU A 178 -4.65 -5.98 -14.22
N CYS A 179 -5.50 -5.21 -14.88
CA CYS A 179 -5.72 -3.81 -14.57
C CYS A 179 -7.22 -3.60 -14.32
N LEU A 180 -7.57 -3.25 -13.08
CA LEU A 180 -8.94 -2.98 -12.67
C LEU A 180 -9.09 -1.48 -12.43
N ILE A 181 -9.95 -0.84 -13.21
CA ILE A 181 -10.19 0.59 -13.11
C ILE A 181 -11.65 0.80 -12.73
N SER A 182 -11.89 1.63 -11.72
CA SER A 182 -13.24 1.96 -11.27
C SER A 182 -14.05 2.61 -12.39
N TRP A 183 -15.37 2.43 -12.37
CA TRP A 183 -16.23 3.07 -13.35
C TRP A 183 -16.10 4.59 -13.30
N GLN A 184 -15.96 5.17 -12.12
CA GLN A 184 -15.77 6.60 -11.90
C GLN A 184 -14.49 7.12 -12.57
N ASP A 185 -13.39 6.36 -12.48
CA ASP A 185 -12.13 6.75 -13.10
C ASP A 185 -12.17 6.61 -14.63
N TRP A 186 -12.88 5.61 -15.16
CA TRP A 186 -13.19 5.53 -16.59
C TRP A 186 -14.01 6.72 -17.08
N MET A 187 -15.06 7.11 -16.34
CA MET A 187 -15.91 8.23 -16.68
C MET A 187 -15.22 9.59 -16.52
N SER A 188 -14.12 9.64 -15.75
CA SER A 188 -13.35 10.88 -15.56
C SER A 188 -12.71 11.42 -16.84
N ILE A 189 -12.55 10.57 -17.87
CA ILE A 189 -12.02 10.95 -19.19
C ILE A 189 -12.96 11.94 -19.91
N ASP A 190 -14.27 11.79 -19.74
CA ASP A 190 -15.25 12.70 -20.30
C ASP A 190 -15.63 13.79 -19.28
N GLU A 191 -15.25 15.03 -19.58
CA GLU A 191 -15.52 16.17 -18.68
C GLU A 191 -17.02 16.45 -18.45
N ARG A 192 -17.89 15.98 -19.34
CA ARG A 192 -19.35 16.09 -19.20
C ARG A 192 -19.91 15.14 -18.15
N LEU A 193 -19.17 14.10 -17.82
CA LEU A 193 -19.53 13.06 -16.88
C LEU A 193 -18.83 13.24 -15.54
N ARG A 194 -18.53 14.49 -15.18
CA ARG A 194 -17.91 14.81 -13.90
C ARG A 194 -18.78 14.30 -12.75
N TYR A 195 -18.29 13.24 -12.12
CA TYR A 195 -18.70 12.84 -10.78
C TYR A 195 -17.58 13.25 -9.81
N PRO A 196 -17.90 13.96 -8.72
CA PRO A 196 -16.91 14.35 -7.71
C PRO A 196 -16.36 13.11 -7.01
#